data_9b8af7517a0949f267c531863b239ecc
#
_entry.id   9b8af7517a0949f267c531863b239ecc
#
_cell.length_a   1.000
_cell.length_b   1.000
_cell.length_c   1.000
_cell.angle_alpha   90.00
_cell.angle_beta   90.00
_cell.angle_gamma   90.00
#
_symmetry.space_group_name_H-M   'P 1'
#
loop_
_entity.id
_entity.type
_entity.pdbx_description
1 polymer ?
#
loop_
_entity_poly.entity_id
_entity_poly.type
_entity_poly.pdbx_seq_one_letter_code
_entity_poly.pdbx_strand_id
1 'polypeptide(L)'
;MRIGECVDLSPDCLRHLGDNHWTLHVPHGKPRSERWVPVDDQVRVLVERLAFLRTLPPAADPRFLLPRPRGRNMLLFTLRQTLQDAAGQVGIQTHIVPHQLRHTYATAMIRAGVSLPALMKLLGHHNANMTLLYVEVTQQDLQREYHAARLRPRHQVPVPAVLQNTSVSGVSADPLTAVAAFNAALRLLDLYRQQSAPASLSKPLLLLSRRLSRIRSLFEKLSQCAAEEK
;
A
#
# COMPACT_ATOMS: atom_id res chain seq x y z
N MET A 1 8.41 -12.10 8.78
CA MET A 1 8.99 -11.82 10.11
C MET A 1 10.49 -12.09 10.08
N ARG A 2 11.32 -11.38 10.86
CA ARG A 2 12.76 -11.68 11.02
C ARG A 2 12.95 -12.73 12.10
N ILE A 3 14.02 -13.53 12.02
CA ILE A 3 14.29 -14.56 13.05
C ILE A 3 14.43 -13.95 14.45
N GLY A 4 15.02 -12.75 14.57
CA GLY A 4 15.08 -12.02 15.84
C GLY A 4 13.72 -11.62 16.40
N GLU A 5 12.75 -11.27 15.54
CA GLU A 5 11.39 -10.99 15.93
C GLU A 5 10.63 -12.27 16.35
N CYS A 6 10.92 -13.39 15.68
CA CYS A 6 10.35 -14.69 16.02
C CYS A 6 10.70 -15.15 17.42
N VAL A 7 11.97 -15.02 17.82
CA VAL A 7 12.38 -15.40 19.17
C VAL A 7 11.84 -14.48 20.26
N ASP A 8 11.41 -13.26 19.91
CA ASP A 8 10.90 -12.26 20.85
C ASP A 8 9.36 -12.26 20.94
N LEU A 9 8.66 -13.23 20.32
CA LEU A 9 7.22 -13.39 20.43
C LEU A 9 6.79 -13.69 21.87
N SER A 10 5.70 -13.05 22.32
CA SER A 10 5.03 -13.37 23.59
C SER A 10 4.05 -14.54 23.42
N PRO A 11 3.69 -15.26 24.48
CA PRO A 11 2.64 -16.28 24.41
C PRO A 11 1.28 -15.74 23.93
N ASP A 12 0.96 -14.49 24.24
CA ASP A 12 -0.29 -13.81 23.88
C ASP A 12 -0.21 -13.07 22.55
N CYS A 13 0.68 -13.50 21.64
CA CYS A 13 0.90 -12.82 20.36
C CYS A 13 -0.24 -13.02 19.35
N LEU A 14 -1.19 -13.94 19.57
CA LEU A 14 -2.33 -14.14 18.70
C LEU A 14 -3.53 -13.27 19.09
N ARG A 15 -4.19 -12.71 18.08
CA ARG A 15 -5.44 -11.97 18.26
C ARG A 15 -6.45 -12.35 17.20
N HIS A 16 -7.67 -12.65 17.62
CA HIS A 16 -8.81 -12.88 16.74
C HIS A 16 -9.46 -11.54 16.36
N LEU A 17 -9.73 -11.33 15.07
CA LEU A 17 -10.34 -10.10 14.54
C LEU A 17 -11.81 -10.28 14.09
N GLY A 18 -12.41 -11.47 14.32
CA GLY A 18 -13.71 -11.86 13.77
C GLY A 18 -13.59 -12.61 12.43
N ASP A 19 -14.69 -13.21 11.95
CA ASP A 19 -14.79 -13.92 10.67
C ASP A 19 -13.64 -14.90 10.36
N ASN A 20 -13.18 -15.60 11.38
CA ASN A 20 -12.05 -16.54 11.30
C ASN A 20 -10.70 -15.89 10.90
N HIS A 21 -10.56 -14.57 11.03
CA HIS A 21 -9.31 -13.84 10.76
C HIS A 21 -8.46 -13.72 12.01
N TRP A 22 -7.22 -14.19 11.90
CA TRP A 22 -6.25 -14.15 12.98
C TRP A 22 -5.04 -13.29 12.60
N THR A 23 -4.51 -12.61 13.61
CA THR A 23 -3.29 -11.82 13.47
C THR A 23 -2.28 -12.17 14.54
N LEU A 24 -1.02 -12.09 14.16
CA LEU A 24 0.13 -12.28 15.03
C LEU A 24 0.75 -10.92 15.35
N HIS A 25 0.88 -10.62 16.62
CA HIS A 25 1.61 -9.47 17.10
C HIS A 25 3.12 -9.71 17.01
N VAL A 26 3.79 -8.93 16.17
CA VAL A 26 5.24 -8.94 16.05
C VAL A 26 5.81 -7.79 16.88
N PRO A 27 6.55 -8.10 17.96
CA PRO A 27 7.06 -7.07 18.87
C PRO A 27 8.13 -6.20 18.23
N HIS A 28 8.49 -5.13 18.92
CA HIS A 28 9.55 -4.21 18.52
C HIS A 28 10.88 -4.92 18.24
N GLY A 29 11.30 -4.89 16.97
CA GLY A 29 12.68 -5.16 16.58
C GLY A 29 13.52 -3.87 16.61
N LYS A 30 14.81 -3.96 16.22
CA LYS A 30 15.75 -2.81 16.20
C LYS A 30 15.28 -1.54 15.45
N PRO A 31 14.45 -1.57 14.38
CA PRO A 31 13.73 -0.38 13.94
C PRO A 31 12.27 -0.50 14.36
N ARG A 32 11.82 0.15 15.40
CA ARG A 32 10.42 0.40 15.82
C ARG A 32 9.32 -0.17 14.89
N SER A 33 9.37 -1.47 14.59
CA SER A 33 8.58 -2.14 13.56
C SER A 33 7.50 -3.06 14.15
N GLU A 34 6.96 -2.67 15.31
CA GLU A 34 5.82 -3.35 15.92
C GLU A 34 4.64 -3.35 14.94
N ARG A 35 4.04 -4.50 14.76
CA ARG A 35 2.96 -4.66 13.80
C ARG A 35 2.14 -5.91 14.03
N TRP A 36 0.92 -5.88 13.54
CA TRP A 36 0.05 -7.04 13.43
C TRP A 36 0.16 -7.62 12.02
N VAL A 37 0.40 -8.92 11.92
CA VAL A 37 0.55 -9.64 10.66
C VAL A 37 -0.56 -10.68 10.57
N PRO A 38 -1.37 -10.70 9.49
CA PRO A 38 -2.35 -11.75 9.31
C PRO A 38 -1.67 -13.12 9.20
N VAL A 39 -2.28 -14.13 9.78
CA VAL A 39 -1.80 -15.51 9.77
C VAL A 39 -2.91 -16.44 9.32
N ASP A 40 -2.50 -17.54 8.67
CA ASP A 40 -3.38 -18.64 8.30
C ASP A 40 -3.64 -19.60 9.49
N ASP A 41 -4.57 -20.50 9.31
CA ASP A 41 -4.92 -21.49 10.34
C ASP A 41 -3.76 -22.40 10.72
N GLN A 42 -2.85 -22.71 9.80
CA GLN A 42 -1.71 -23.58 10.10
C GLN A 42 -0.77 -22.89 11.09
N VAL A 43 -0.45 -21.61 10.86
CA VAL A 43 0.38 -20.82 11.77
C VAL A 43 -0.35 -20.59 13.09
N ARG A 44 -1.66 -20.33 13.08
CA ARG A 44 -2.48 -20.18 14.28
C ARG A 44 -2.36 -21.41 15.19
N VAL A 45 -2.70 -22.58 14.65
CA VAL A 45 -2.65 -23.86 15.40
C VAL A 45 -1.26 -24.15 15.94
N LEU A 46 -0.20 -23.85 15.17
CA LEU A 46 1.17 -24.02 15.62
C LEU A 46 1.49 -23.10 16.83
N VAL A 47 1.09 -21.85 16.77
CA VAL A 47 1.35 -20.88 17.86
C VAL A 47 0.54 -21.24 19.09
N GLU A 48 -0.74 -21.61 18.96
CA GLU A 48 -1.58 -22.10 20.07
C GLU A 48 -0.98 -23.34 20.73
N ARG A 49 -0.49 -24.29 19.93
CA ARG A 49 0.19 -25.48 20.47
C ARG A 49 1.47 -25.12 21.22
N LEU A 50 2.28 -24.19 20.69
CA LEU A 50 3.47 -23.70 21.39
C LEU A 50 3.09 -23.00 22.71
N ALA A 51 2.07 -22.15 22.71
CA ALA A 51 1.57 -21.48 23.91
C ALA A 51 1.07 -22.51 24.95
N PHE A 52 0.33 -23.52 24.53
CA PHE A 52 -0.11 -24.61 25.41
C PHE A 52 1.08 -25.37 26.02
N LEU A 53 2.09 -25.74 25.22
CA LEU A 53 3.29 -26.42 25.74
C LEU A 53 4.06 -25.59 26.78
N ARG A 54 3.92 -24.25 26.75
CA ARG A 54 4.51 -23.34 27.73
C ARG A 54 3.80 -23.36 29.08
N THR A 55 2.56 -23.87 29.18
CA THR A 55 1.84 -24.03 30.45
C THR A 55 2.29 -25.28 31.22
N LEU A 56 3.00 -26.19 30.55
CA LEU A 56 3.48 -27.44 31.16
C LEU A 56 4.81 -27.24 31.90
N PRO A 57 5.02 -27.83 33.11
CA PRO A 57 6.29 -27.76 33.82
C PRO A 57 7.40 -28.57 33.10
N PRO A 58 8.68 -28.17 33.21
CA PRO A 58 9.20 -26.94 33.81
C PRO A 58 9.05 -25.74 32.89
N ALA A 59 8.20 -24.78 33.28
CA ALA A 59 8.01 -23.56 32.52
C ALA A 59 9.27 -22.69 32.62
N ALA A 60 9.97 -22.51 31.50
CA ALA A 60 10.99 -21.47 31.35
C ALA A 60 10.29 -20.09 31.30
N ASP A 61 11.07 -19.00 31.23
CA ASP A 61 10.61 -17.61 31.27
C ASP A 61 9.23 -17.39 30.59
N PRO A 62 8.17 -17.00 31.35
CA PRO A 62 6.80 -16.92 30.81
C PRO A 62 6.59 -15.77 29.80
N ARG A 63 7.55 -14.84 29.69
CA ARG A 63 7.46 -13.67 28.81
C ARG A 63 7.57 -14.01 27.32
N PHE A 64 8.10 -15.17 26.96
CA PHE A 64 8.39 -15.53 25.58
C PHE A 64 7.70 -16.83 25.17
N LEU A 65 7.18 -16.84 23.94
CA LEU A 65 6.54 -18.02 23.36
C LEU A 65 7.53 -19.20 23.21
N LEU A 66 8.77 -18.91 22.79
CA LEU A 66 9.79 -19.93 22.65
C LEU A 66 10.70 -19.99 23.89
N PRO A 67 10.98 -21.19 24.44
CA PRO A 67 11.83 -21.34 25.62
C PRO A 67 13.26 -20.92 25.35
N ARG A 68 13.91 -20.27 26.33
CA ARG A 68 15.28 -19.74 26.22
C ARG A 68 16.18 -20.25 27.35
N PRO A 69 16.31 -21.54 27.54
CA PRO A 69 17.05 -22.08 28.70
C PRO A 69 18.52 -21.65 28.74
N ARG A 70 19.12 -21.37 27.58
CA ARG A 70 20.53 -20.92 27.45
C ARG A 70 20.62 -19.51 26.85
N GLY A 71 19.55 -18.71 26.97
CA GLY A 71 19.49 -17.34 26.49
C GLY A 71 19.11 -17.19 25.00
N ARG A 72 18.92 -15.93 24.61
CA ARG A 72 18.44 -15.55 23.29
C ARG A 72 19.36 -15.97 22.13
N ASN A 73 20.65 -15.80 22.31
CA ASN A 73 21.63 -16.10 21.24
C ASN A 73 21.72 -17.60 20.94
N MET A 74 21.61 -18.44 21.98
CA MET A 74 21.59 -19.88 21.80
C MET A 74 20.32 -20.35 21.08
N LEU A 75 19.15 -19.75 21.39
CA LEU A 75 17.92 -20.03 20.67
C LEU A 75 18.03 -19.64 19.19
N LEU A 76 18.59 -18.48 18.88
CA LEU A 76 18.85 -18.06 17.50
C LEU A 76 19.76 -19.02 16.75
N PHE A 77 20.80 -19.53 17.42
CA PHE A 77 21.67 -20.55 16.84
C PHE A 77 20.91 -21.86 16.59
N THR A 78 20.16 -22.34 17.58
CA THR A 78 19.35 -23.57 17.46
C THR A 78 18.35 -23.48 16.32
N LEU A 79 17.64 -22.36 16.18
CA LEU A 79 16.67 -22.19 15.09
C LEU A 79 17.33 -22.19 13.71
N ARG A 80 18.53 -21.62 13.57
CA ARG A 80 19.29 -21.69 12.31
C ARG A 80 19.73 -23.12 11.99
N GLN A 81 20.20 -23.83 13.01
CA GLN A 81 20.60 -25.23 12.85
C GLN A 81 19.40 -26.11 12.47
N THR A 82 18.27 -25.98 13.17
CA THR A 82 17.05 -26.72 12.84
C THR A 82 16.58 -26.43 11.42
N LEU A 83 16.69 -25.18 10.95
CA LEU A 83 16.36 -24.83 9.57
C LEU A 83 17.29 -25.54 8.58
N GLN A 84 18.57 -25.61 8.88
CA GLN A 84 19.55 -26.29 8.02
C GLN A 84 19.31 -27.80 8.00
N ASP A 85 19.02 -28.39 9.14
CA ASP A 85 18.71 -29.84 9.27
C ASP A 85 17.43 -30.18 8.49
N ALA A 86 16.39 -29.36 8.60
CA ALA A 86 15.15 -29.53 7.84
C ALA A 86 15.39 -29.41 6.32
N ALA A 87 16.25 -28.47 5.89
CA ALA A 87 16.62 -28.34 4.48
C ALA A 87 17.34 -29.60 3.97
N GLY A 88 18.26 -30.16 4.78
CA GLY A 88 18.95 -31.42 4.47
C GLY A 88 18.00 -32.59 4.32
N GLN A 89 16.99 -32.70 5.19
CA GLN A 89 15.97 -33.78 5.12
C GLN A 89 15.16 -33.77 3.82
N VAL A 90 14.95 -32.58 3.20
CA VAL A 90 14.27 -32.46 1.91
C VAL A 90 15.22 -32.41 0.72
N GLY A 91 16.51 -32.75 0.92
CA GLY A 91 17.50 -32.87 -0.14
C GLY A 91 18.14 -31.55 -0.59
N ILE A 92 17.92 -30.44 0.13
CA ILE A 92 18.56 -29.17 -0.18
C ILE A 92 19.95 -29.15 0.45
N GLN A 93 20.98 -29.19 -0.40
CA GLN A 93 22.38 -29.21 0.06
C GLN A 93 23.01 -27.81 0.26
N THR A 94 22.36 -26.77 -0.24
CA THR A 94 22.84 -25.39 -0.11
C THR A 94 22.55 -24.85 1.29
N HIS A 95 23.46 -24.01 1.81
CA HIS A 95 23.26 -23.36 3.10
C HIS A 95 22.08 -22.38 3.05
N ILE A 96 21.01 -22.65 3.82
CA ILE A 96 19.81 -21.81 3.89
C ILE A 96 19.87 -20.92 5.12
N VAL A 97 19.67 -19.62 4.91
CA VAL A 97 19.56 -18.65 6.00
C VAL A 97 18.12 -18.12 6.11
N PRO A 98 17.65 -17.76 7.32
CA PRO A 98 16.28 -17.26 7.54
C PRO A 98 15.92 -16.06 6.68
N HIS A 99 16.92 -15.27 6.26
CA HIS A 99 16.71 -14.11 5.39
C HIS A 99 16.26 -14.51 3.97
N GLN A 100 16.77 -15.65 3.45
CA GLN A 100 16.33 -16.18 2.15
C GLN A 100 14.86 -16.59 2.17
N LEU A 101 14.37 -17.22 3.25
CA LEU A 101 12.95 -17.55 3.40
C LEU A 101 12.08 -16.29 3.37
N ARG A 102 12.53 -15.23 4.03
CA ARG A 102 11.83 -13.94 4.00
C ARG A 102 11.84 -13.33 2.59
N HIS A 103 12.93 -13.47 1.85
CA HIS A 103 13.05 -13.04 0.45
C HIS A 103 12.05 -13.79 -0.45
N THR A 104 12.04 -15.13 -0.35
CA THR A 104 11.11 -15.98 -1.10
C THR A 104 9.66 -15.62 -0.79
N TYR A 105 9.32 -15.44 0.48
CA TYR A 105 8.00 -14.99 0.90
C TYR A 105 7.63 -13.64 0.29
N ALA A 106 8.53 -12.65 0.35
CA ALA A 106 8.27 -11.32 -0.20
C ALA A 106 8.01 -11.37 -1.71
N THR A 107 8.83 -12.11 -2.45
CA THR A 107 8.68 -12.30 -3.89
C THR A 107 7.37 -13.03 -4.24
N ALA A 108 7.03 -14.07 -3.48
CA ALA A 108 5.76 -14.79 -3.66
C ALA A 108 4.55 -13.90 -3.43
N MET A 109 4.57 -13.05 -2.39
CA MET A 109 3.48 -12.10 -2.10
C MET A 109 3.29 -11.06 -3.21
N ILE A 110 4.39 -10.51 -3.76
CA ILE A 110 4.31 -9.59 -4.90
C ILE A 110 3.71 -10.29 -6.12
N ARG A 111 4.20 -11.50 -6.46
CA ARG A 111 3.66 -12.29 -7.57
C ARG A 111 2.18 -12.64 -7.40
N ALA A 112 1.73 -12.81 -6.15
CA ALA A 112 0.32 -12.99 -5.80
C ALA A 112 -0.51 -11.69 -5.87
N GLY A 113 0.09 -10.55 -6.20
CA GLY A 113 -0.61 -9.26 -6.36
C GLY A 113 -0.76 -8.45 -5.09
N VAL A 114 -0.04 -8.77 -4.02
CA VAL A 114 -0.02 -7.94 -2.80
C VAL A 114 0.65 -6.60 -3.12
N SER A 115 -0.03 -5.50 -2.79
CA SER A 115 0.49 -4.16 -3.07
C SER A 115 1.79 -3.87 -2.29
N LEU A 116 2.68 -3.08 -2.88
CA LEU A 116 3.95 -2.69 -2.25
C LEU A 116 3.78 -2.09 -0.84
N PRO A 117 2.82 -1.16 -0.58
CA PRO A 117 2.59 -0.65 0.76
C PRO A 117 2.14 -1.72 1.77
N ALA A 118 1.30 -2.68 1.33
CA ALA A 118 0.87 -3.79 2.18
C ALA A 118 2.05 -4.71 2.51
N LEU A 119 2.89 -5.04 1.53
CA LEU A 119 4.08 -5.84 1.75
C LEU A 119 5.08 -5.14 2.69
N MET A 120 5.27 -3.83 2.55
CA MET A 120 6.10 -3.04 3.48
C MET A 120 5.62 -3.19 4.93
N LYS A 121 4.32 -3.10 5.16
CA LYS A 121 3.72 -3.30 6.49
C LYS A 121 3.91 -4.72 6.99
N LEU A 122 3.66 -5.75 6.16
CA LEU A 122 3.86 -7.15 6.51
C LEU A 122 5.31 -7.45 6.91
N LEU A 123 6.25 -6.92 6.17
CA LEU A 123 7.67 -7.11 6.42
C LEU A 123 8.23 -6.20 7.53
N GLY A 124 7.56 -5.10 7.87
CA GLY A 124 8.08 -4.07 8.77
C GLY A 124 9.26 -3.32 8.17
N HIS A 125 9.14 -2.90 6.91
CA HIS A 125 10.10 -2.03 6.24
C HIS A 125 9.69 -0.57 6.40
N HIS A 126 10.60 0.26 6.90
CA HIS A 126 10.39 1.71 6.99
C HIS A 126 10.76 2.45 5.71
N ASN A 127 11.63 1.85 4.90
CA ASN A 127 12.08 2.42 3.64
C ASN A 127 11.57 1.58 2.47
N ALA A 128 10.93 2.22 1.49
CA ALA A 128 10.42 1.58 0.29
C ALA A 128 11.53 0.87 -0.51
N ASN A 129 12.74 1.42 -0.54
CA ASN A 129 13.88 0.82 -1.24
C ASN A 129 14.18 -0.61 -0.79
N MET A 130 13.93 -0.92 0.50
CA MET A 130 14.10 -2.29 1.01
C MET A 130 13.09 -3.28 0.42
N THR A 131 11.95 -2.80 -0.05
CA THR A 131 10.90 -3.63 -0.64
C THR A 131 10.97 -3.62 -2.16
N LEU A 132 11.47 -2.54 -2.76
CA LEU A 132 11.69 -2.44 -4.20
C LEU A 132 12.69 -3.48 -4.74
N LEU A 133 13.59 -3.97 -3.90
CA LEU A 133 14.51 -5.07 -4.24
C LEU A 133 13.77 -6.37 -4.64
N TYR A 134 12.49 -6.52 -4.28
CA TYR A 134 11.67 -7.68 -4.62
C TYR A 134 10.80 -7.46 -5.86
N VAL A 135 10.78 -6.25 -6.41
CA VAL A 135 9.95 -5.87 -7.55
C VAL A 135 10.77 -5.99 -8.82
N GLU A 136 10.81 -7.18 -9.39
CA GLU A 136 11.19 -7.34 -10.80
C GLU A 136 9.94 -7.12 -11.65
N VAL A 137 9.78 -5.91 -12.20
CA VAL A 137 8.68 -5.61 -13.12
C VAL A 137 9.06 -6.15 -14.49
N THR A 138 8.48 -7.28 -14.86
CA THR A 138 8.61 -7.79 -16.24
C THR A 138 7.70 -7.01 -17.19
N GLN A 139 7.97 -7.02 -18.48
CA GLN A 139 7.09 -6.43 -19.51
C GLN A 139 5.67 -7.05 -19.46
N GLN A 140 5.57 -8.33 -19.12
CA GLN A 140 4.27 -9.01 -18.97
C GLN A 140 3.51 -8.51 -17.74
N ASP A 141 4.17 -8.26 -16.63
CA ASP A 141 3.56 -7.69 -15.43
C ASP A 141 3.06 -6.27 -15.70
N LEU A 142 3.85 -5.46 -16.40
CA LEU A 142 3.46 -4.11 -16.80
C LEU A 142 2.20 -4.12 -17.68
N GLN A 143 2.12 -5.01 -18.66
CA GLN A 143 0.94 -5.15 -19.51
C GLN A 143 -0.28 -5.59 -18.69
N ARG A 144 -0.11 -6.59 -17.81
CA ARG A 144 -1.19 -7.08 -16.93
C ARG A 144 -1.73 -5.99 -16.03
N GLU A 145 -0.85 -5.24 -15.36
CA GLU A 145 -1.25 -4.15 -14.48
C GLU A 145 -1.93 -3.00 -15.24
N TYR A 146 -1.43 -2.67 -16.43
CA TYR A 146 -2.05 -1.66 -17.28
C TYR A 146 -3.47 -2.05 -17.68
N HIS A 147 -3.68 -3.30 -18.14
CA HIS A 147 -5.01 -3.79 -18.50
C HIS A 147 -5.94 -3.86 -17.29
N ALA A 148 -5.45 -4.35 -16.14
CA ALA A 148 -6.22 -4.38 -14.90
C ALA A 148 -6.63 -2.98 -14.42
N ALA A 149 -5.75 -1.99 -14.55
CA ALA A 149 -6.05 -0.61 -14.20
C ALA A 149 -7.11 0.01 -15.12
N ARG A 150 -7.12 -0.34 -16.42
CA ARG A 150 -8.14 0.11 -17.38
C ARG A 150 -9.51 -0.49 -17.11
N LEU A 151 -9.56 -1.73 -16.62
CA LEU A 151 -10.81 -2.44 -16.31
C LEU A 151 -11.39 -2.07 -14.94
N ARG A 152 -10.60 -1.46 -14.05
CA ARG A 152 -11.15 -0.94 -12.80
C ARG A 152 -12.11 0.21 -13.14
N PRO A 153 -13.38 0.15 -12.66
CA PRO A 153 -14.28 1.29 -12.81
C PRO A 153 -13.56 2.50 -12.21
N ARG A 154 -13.33 3.52 -13.01
CA ARG A 154 -12.87 4.79 -12.50
C ARG A 154 -13.87 5.18 -11.42
N HIS A 155 -13.42 5.47 -10.21
CA HIS A 155 -14.21 6.23 -9.27
C HIS A 155 -14.64 7.49 -10.03
N GLN A 156 -15.84 7.45 -10.55
CA GLN A 156 -16.46 8.65 -11.11
C GLN A 156 -16.60 9.58 -9.92
N VAL A 157 -15.70 10.55 -9.83
CA VAL A 157 -15.98 11.72 -8.99
C VAL A 157 -17.34 12.20 -9.49
N PRO A 158 -18.38 12.24 -8.65
CA PRO A 158 -19.69 12.69 -9.11
C PRO A 158 -19.52 14.09 -9.67
N VAL A 159 -19.55 14.18 -11.00
CA VAL A 159 -19.53 15.47 -11.68
C VAL A 159 -20.88 16.10 -11.32
N PRO A 160 -20.91 17.30 -10.72
CA PRO A 160 -22.15 17.95 -10.37
C PRO A 160 -23.09 17.93 -11.58
N ALA A 161 -24.38 17.65 -11.39
CA ALA A 161 -25.39 17.52 -12.45
C ALA A 161 -25.45 18.71 -13.41
N VAL A 162 -24.95 19.87 -13.00
CA VAL A 162 -24.75 21.07 -13.79
C VAL A 162 -23.87 20.86 -15.03
N LEU A 163 -22.90 19.89 -14.97
CA LEU A 163 -22.01 19.57 -16.10
C LEU A 163 -22.53 18.38 -16.92
N GLN A 164 -23.52 17.63 -16.45
CA GLN A 164 -24.08 16.49 -17.18
C GLN A 164 -25.06 16.89 -18.30
N ASN A 165 -25.60 18.10 -18.25
CA ASN A 165 -26.57 18.62 -19.24
C ASN A 165 -25.91 19.38 -20.41
N THR A 166 -24.61 19.52 -20.44
CA THR A 166 -23.88 19.91 -21.64
C THR A 166 -23.58 18.67 -22.47
N SER A 167 -24.59 18.14 -23.13
CA SER A 167 -24.39 17.26 -24.28
C SER A 167 -23.55 18.04 -25.30
N VAL A 168 -22.26 17.67 -25.42
CA VAL A 168 -21.28 18.26 -26.35
C VAL A 168 -21.63 17.95 -27.82
N SER A 169 -22.74 17.29 -28.09
CA SER A 169 -23.24 16.92 -29.41
C SER A 169 -23.87 18.11 -30.19
N GLY A 170 -23.53 19.37 -29.89
CA GLY A 170 -24.03 20.55 -30.60
C GLY A 170 -23.18 21.80 -30.40
N VAL A 171 -22.04 21.69 -29.74
CA VAL A 171 -21.13 22.84 -29.62
C VAL A 171 -20.33 22.93 -30.93
N SER A 172 -20.73 23.86 -31.81
CA SER A 172 -19.87 24.29 -32.89
C SER A 172 -18.52 24.70 -32.27
N ALA A 173 -17.42 24.24 -32.88
CA ALA A 173 -16.06 24.57 -32.44
C ALA A 173 -15.70 26.03 -32.70
N ASP A 174 -16.60 26.93 -32.33
CA ASP A 174 -16.46 28.37 -32.51
C ASP A 174 -15.68 28.96 -31.33
N PRO A 175 -14.59 29.69 -31.56
CA PRO A 175 -13.80 30.33 -30.52
C PRO A 175 -14.61 31.16 -29.52
N LEU A 176 -15.68 31.77 -29.96
CA LEU A 176 -16.61 32.57 -29.11
C LEU A 176 -17.31 31.71 -28.06
N THR A 177 -17.72 30.49 -28.40
CA THR A 177 -18.39 29.57 -27.46
C THR A 177 -17.39 29.04 -26.42
N ALA A 178 -16.12 28.85 -26.80
CA ALA A 178 -15.08 28.48 -25.87
C ALA A 178 -14.80 29.58 -24.83
N VAL A 179 -14.73 30.84 -25.24
CA VAL A 179 -14.52 31.97 -24.34
C VAL A 179 -15.74 32.13 -23.39
N ALA A 180 -16.96 31.92 -23.87
CA ALA A 180 -18.15 31.93 -23.03
C ALA A 180 -18.14 30.84 -21.96
N ALA A 181 -17.67 29.62 -22.30
CA ALA A 181 -17.50 28.50 -21.37
C ALA A 181 -16.46 28.81 -20.28
N PHE A 182 -15.34 29.42 -20.64
CA PHE A 182 -14.33 29.86 -19.65
C PHE A 182 -14.86 30.94 -18.71
N ASN A 183 -15.65 31.88 -19.20
CA ASN A 183 -16.30 32.90 -18.38
C ASN A 183 -17.32 32.30 -17.41
N ALA A 184 -18.09 31.32 -17.84
CA ALA A 184 -19.03 30.58 -16.99
C ALA A 184 -18.29 29.81 -15.89
N ALA A 185 -17.23 29.11 -16.23
CA ALA A 185 -16.40 28.39 -15.29
C ALA A 185 -15.74 29.28 -14.22
N LEU A 186 -15.25 30.47 -14.62
CA LEU A 186 -14.69 31.45 -13.69
C LEU A 186 -15.75 32.00 -12.72
N ARG A 187 -16.96 32.28 -13.21
CA ARG A 187 -18.09 32.73 -12.36
C ARG A 187 -18.49 31.65 -11.34
N LEU A 188 -18.57 30.40 -11.77
CA LEU A 188 -18.88 29.27 -10.87
C LEU A 188 -17.82 29.08 -9.79
N LEU A 189 -16.54 29.21 -10.13
CA LEU A 189 -15.43 29.14 -9.16
C LEU A 189 -15.51 30.29 -8.14
N ASP A 190 -15.82 31.50 -8.58
CA ASP A 190 -15.97 32.65 -7.68
C ASP A 190 -17.17 32.52 -6.75
N LEU A 191 -18.32 32.04 -7.27
CA LEU A 191 -19.51 31.74 -6.46
C LEU A 191 -19.21 30.64 -5.42
N TYR A 192 -18.55 29.57 -5.81
CA TYR A 192 -18.17 28.51 -4.88
C TYR A 192 -17.24 29.02 -3.78
N ARG A 193 -16.27 29.87 -4.15
CA ARG A 193 -15.35 30.49 -3.20
C ARG A 193 -16.08 31.38 -2.19
N GLN A 194 -17.10 32.08 -2.61
CA GLN A 194 -17.87 33.02 -1.76
C GLN A 194 -18.86 32.30 -0.84
N GLN A 195 -19.47 31.20 -1.30
CA GLN A 195 -20.57 30.56 -0.58
C GLN A 195 -20.18 29.35 0.27
N SER A 196 -19.18 28.58 -0.13
CA SER A 196 -19.00 27.23 0.43
C SER A 196 -17.56 26.77 0.60
N ALA A 197 -16.56 27.55 0.19
CA ALA A 197 -15.19 27.07 0.20
C ALA A 197 -14.60 27.07 1.63
N PRO A 198 -14.15 25.91 2.14
CA PRO A 198 -13.41 25.85 3.40
C PRO A 198 -12.09 26.66 3.27
N ALA A 199 -11.66 27.25 4.37
CA ALA A 199 -10.46 28.12 4.41
C ALA A 199 -9.19 27.45 3.83
N SER A 200 -9.08 26.14 3.94
CA SER A 200 -7.99 25.33 3.38
C SER A 200 -7.94 25.32 1.84
N LEU A 201 -9.06 25.52 1.16
CA LEU A 201 -9.17 25.49 -0.29
C LEU A 201 -9.10 26.89 -0.93
N SER A 202 -9.09 27.96 -0.17
CA SER A 202 -9.09 29.35 -0.69
C SER A 202 -7.88 29.64 -1.58
N LYS A 203 -6.66 29.24 -1.16
CA LYS A 203 -5.43 29.41 -1.96
C LYS A 203 -5.39 28.58 -3.23
N PRO A 204 -5.70 27.25 -3.22
CA PRO A 204 -5.81 26.44 -4.43
C PRO A 204 -6.84 26.98 -5.43
N LEU A 205 -8.02 27.39 -4.98
CA LEU A 205 -9.06 27.94 -5.86
C LEU A 205 -8.63 29.24 -6.52
N LEU A 206 -7.91 30.10 -5.78
CA LEU A 206 -7.37 31.35 -6.33
C LEU A 206 -6.30 31.08 -7.41
N LEU A 207 -5.47 30.07 -7.23
CA LEU A 207 -4.49 29.64 -8.22
C LEU A 207 -5.18 29.09 -9.47
N LEU A 208 -6.26 28.32 -9.30
CA LEU A 208 -7.02 27.74 -10.40
C LEU A 208 -7.73 28.83 -11.20
N SER A 209 -8.35 29.79 -10.55
CA SER A 209 -8.99 30.95 -11.17
C SER A 209 -8.00 31.77 -12.00
N ARG A 210 -6.79 32.04 -11.48
CA ARG A 210 -5.72 32.71 -12.22
C ARG A 210 -5.24 31.94 -13.45
N ARG A 211 -5.12 30.60 -13.35
CA ARG A 211 -4.75 29.76 -14.50
C ARG A 211 -5.81 29.77 -15.59
N LEU A 212 -7.08 29.63 -15.22
CA LEU A 212 -8.20 29.69 -16.16
C LEU A 212 -8.29 31.07 -16.85
N SER A 213 -8.11 32.18 -16.12
CA SER A 213 -8.07 33.51 -16.69
C SER A 213 -6.94 33.69 -17.72
N ARG A 214 -5.77 33.09 -17.47
CA ARG A 214 -4.65 33.11 -18.38
C ARG A 214 -4.93 32.31 -19.66
N ILE A 215 -5.53 31.12 -19.54
CA ILE A 215 -5.94 30.29 -20.68
C ILE A 215 -7.01 31.02 -21.50
N ARG A 216 -8.00 31.63 -20.87
CA ARG A 216 -9.00 32.44 -21.54
C ARG A 216 -8.37 33.55 -22.39
N SER A 217 -7.45 34.32 -21.80
CA SER A 217 -6.75 35.43 -22.51
C SER A 217 -5.95 34.93 -23.71
N LEU A 218 -5.36 33.74 -23.64
CA LEU A 218 -4.68 33.11 -24.78
C LEU A 218 -5.66 32.73 -25.89
N PHE A 219 -6.83 32.19 -25.51
CA PHE A 219 -7.90 31.86 -26.48
C PHE A 219 -8.49 33.10 -27.17
N GLU A 220 -8.69 34.19 -26.42
CA GLU A 220 -9.11 35.46 -26.97
C GLU A 220 -8.15 36.00 -28.02
N LYS A 221 -6.83 35.92 -27.74
CA LYS A 221 -5.79 36.33 -28.70
C LYS A 221 -5.76 35.46 -29.95
N LEU A 222 -5.86 34.12 -29.78
CA LEU A 222 -5.92 33.22 -30.93
C LEU A 222 -7.15 33.41 -31.77
N SER A 223 -8.31 33.74 -31.16
CA SER A 223 -9.53 34.02 -31.90
C SER A 223 -9.46 35.34 -32.68
N GLN A 224 -8.73 36.32 -32.15
CA GLN A 224 -8.49 37.60 -32.85
C GLN A 224 -7.55 37.41 -34.06
N CYS A 225 -6.44 36.68 -33.87
CA CYS A 225 -5.54 36.34 -34.98
C CYS A 225 -6.24 35.56 -36.11
N ALA A 226 -7.10 34.59 -35.74
CA ALA A 226 -7.85 33.82 -36.75
C ALA A 226 -8.96 34.63 -37.45
N ALA A 227 -9.36 35.77 -36.92
CA ALA A 227 -10.30 36.69 -37.56
C ALA A 227 -9.63 37.68 -38.51
N GLU A 228 -8.35 37.98 -38.30
CA GLU A 228 -7.54 38.87 -39.17
C GLU A 228 -6.96 38.15 -40.39
N GLU A 229 -6.95 36.81 -40.41
CA GLU A 229 -6.50 36.00 -41.54
C GLU A 229 -7.64 35.65 -42.55
N LYS A 230 -8.86 36.12 -42.33
CA LYS A 230 -10.00 35.95 -43.23
C LYS A 230 -10.38 37.27 -43.90
#